data_335c9500b8600b2585af8a6f637a3e40
#
_entry.id   335c9500b8600b2585af8a6f637a3e40
#
_cell.length_a   1.000
_cell.length_b   1.000
_cell.length_c   1.000
_cell.angle_alpha   90.00
_cell.angle_beta   90.00
_cell.angle_gamma   90.00
#
_symmetry.space_group_name_H-M   'P 1'
#
loop_
_entity.id
_entity.type
_entity.pdbx_description
1 polymer ?
#
loop_
_entity_poly.entity_id
_entity_poly.type
_entity_poly.pdbx_seq_one_letter_code
_entity_poly.pdbx_strand_id
1 'polypeptide(L)'
;MIKASVLIPVWNQEQLVIRALEHIPRRDDIEVLVRDDGSTDNTLSAVIEYKETHKDFPLTVYSNGKNLGLYATMNLLLADAKGEYFHQHNSDDYVDTQVYSELIDMLDGMDVLTIDLRINDGAVWPVNESTNRIHCAQAIRFIRKEFVDGLKFNEHMKAAADWYYNEDMLKRNPKIVYSGKVAYMYNYPREGSLVNLRARGIIGE
;
A
#
# COMPACT_ATOMS: atom_id res chain seq x y z
N MET A 1 -6.08 -12.12 16.83
CA MET A 1 -5.37 -10.80 16.79
C MET A 1 -5.08 -10.49 15.34
N ILE A 2 -5.31 -9.27 14.88
CA ILE A 2 -5.01 -8.88 13.50
C ILE A 2 -3.49 -8.68 13.37
N LYS A 3 -2.87 -9.48 12.54
CA LYS A 3 -1.42 -9.47 12.30
C LYS A 3 -1.03 -8.34 11.35
N ALA A 4 -1.79 -8.16 10.26
CA ALA A 4 -1.52 -7.11 9.28
C ALA A 4 -2.78 -6.38 8.82
N SER A 5 -2.66 -5.06 8.63
CA SER A 5 -3.63 -4.21 7.95
C SER A 5 -3.14 -3.90 6.54
N VAL A 6 -3.90 -4.26 5.52
CA VAL A 6 -3.64 -3.90 4.12
C VAL A 6 -4.41 -2.60 3.83
N LEU A 7 -3.68 -1.52 3.57
CA LEU A 7 -4.23 -0.16 3.43
C LEU A 7 -4.27 0.23 1.96
N ILE A 8 -5.46 0.45 1.41
CA ILE A 8 -5.68 0.74 -0.01
C ILE A 8 -6.34 2.11 -0.17
N PRO A 9 -5.57 3.18 -0.37
CA PRO A 9 -6.13 4.45 -0.83
C PRO A 9 -6.52 4.32 -2.29
N VAL A 10 -7.71 4.81 -2.68
CA VAL A 10 -8.17 4.73 -4.06
C VAL A 10 -8.86 6.02 -4.49
N TRP A 11 -8.63 6.41 -5.74
CA TRP A 11 -9.32 7.53 -6.41
C TRP A 11 -9.40 7.27 -7.92
N ASN A 12 -10.65 7.19 -8.44
CA ASN A 12 -10.95 6.97 -9.86
C ASN A 12 -10.21 5.77 -10.48
N GLN A 13 -10.42 4.59 -9.89
CA GLN A 13 -9.75 3.34 -10.32
C GLN A 13 -10.68 2.12 -10.20
N GLU A 14 -11.90 2.22 -10.71
CA GLU A 14 -12.97 1.22 -10.58
C GLU A 14 -12.50 -0.21 -10.86
N GLN A 15 -11.89 -0.46 -12.03
CA GLN A 15 -11.49 -1.82 -12.43
C GLN A 15 -10.19 -2.28 -11.74
N LEU A 16 -9.26 -1.36 -11.47
CA LEU A 16 -7.95 -1.68 -10.93
C LEU A 16 -8.04 -2.07 -9.46
N VAL A 17 -8.86 -1.36 -8.67
CA VAL A 17 -9.05 -1.67 -7.24
C VAL A 17 -9.68 -3.04 -7.04
N ILE A 18 -10.61 -3.46 -7.90
CA ILE A 18 -11.21 -4.80 -7.82
C ILE A 18 -10.14 -5.86 -8.09
N ARG A 19 -9.32 -5.69 -9.15
CA ARG A 19 -8.18 -6.58 -9.39
C ARG A 19 -7.23 -6.65 -8.19
N ALA A 20 -6.93 -5.52 -7.56
CA ALA A 20 -6.09 -5.50 -6.37
C ALA A 20 -6.69 -6.35 -5.24
N LEU A 21 -7.99 -6.20 -4.96
CA LEU A 21 -8.71 -6.96 -3.93
C LEU A 21 -8.76 -8.46 -4.21
N GLU A 22 -8.92 -8.87 -5.47
CA GLU A 22 -8.97 -10.28 -5.88
C GLU A 22 -7.67 -11.05 -5.58
N HIS A 23 -6.52 -10.34 -5.52
CA HIS A 23 -5.21 -10.94 -5.30
C HIS A 23 -4.76 -10.91 -3.82
N ILE A 24 -5.47 -10.21 -2.94
CA ILE A 24 -5.15 -10.25 -1.49
C ILE A 24 -5.59 -11.59 -0.92
N PRO A 25 -4.73 -12.30 -0.14
CA PRO A 25 -5.08 -13.58 0.43
C PRO A 25 -6.28 -13.49 1.38
N ARG A 26 -7.12 -14.53 1.39
CA ARG A 26 -8.23 -14.67 2.33
C ARG A 26 -7.71 -15.29 3.62
N ARG A 27 -7.56 -14.45 4.65
CA ARG A 27 -7.02 -14.84 5.95
C ARG A 27 -7.84 -14.16 7.05
N ASP A 28 -7.97 -14.79 8.20
CA ASP A 28 -8.68 -14.28 9.38
C ASP A 28 -7.78 -13.44 10.31
N ASP A 29 -6.47 -13.46 10.06
CA ASP A 29 -5.47 -12.69 10.80
C ASP A 29 -5.06 -11.38 10.09
N ILE A 30 -5.74 -10.99 9.01
CA ILE A 30 -5.55 -9.69 8.36
C ILE A 30 -6.86 -8.90 8.34
N GLU A 31 -6.74 -7.60 8.10
CA GLU A 31 -7.84 -6.75 7.67
C GLU A 31 -7.44 -6.00 6.39
N VAL A 32 -8.42 -5.70 5.56
CA VAL A 32 -8.25 -4.90 4.34
C VAL A 32 -9.08 -3.63 4.48
N LEU A 33 -8.43 -2.49 4.46
CA LEU A 33 -9.07 -1.18 4.59
C LEU A 33 -8.95 -0.45 3.25
N VAL A 34 -10.06 -0.29 2.55
CA VAL A 34 -10.15 0.56 1.36
C VAL A 34 -10.74 1.91 1.75
N ARG A 35 -10.07 2.99 1.37
CA ARG A 35 -10.62 4.34 1.55
C ARG A 35 -10.67 5.06 0.21
N ASP A 36 -11.88 5.31 -0.23
CA ASP A 36 -12.17 6.12 -1.40
C ASP A 36 -11.92 7.61 -1.12
N ASP A 37 -11.04 8.21 -1.90
CA ASP A 37 -10.66 9.62 -1.77
C ASP A 37 -11.55 10.54 -2.63
N GLY A 38 -12.88 10.34 -2.55
CA GLY A 38 -13.85 11.15 -3.26
C GLY A 38 -13.84 10.91 -4.76
N SER A 39 -13.86 9.66 -5.19
CA SER A 39 -13.95 9.28 -6.60
C SER A 39 -15.20 9.84 -7.27
N THR A 40 -15.10 10.17 -8.54
CA THR A 40 -16.18 10.68 -9.38
C THR A 40 -16.68 9.63 -10.39
N ASP A 41 -16.00 8.50 -10.50
CA ASP A 41 -16.40 7.31 -11.26
C ASP A 41 -17.11 6.29 -10.34
N ASN A 42 -17.28 5.05 -10.79
CA ASN A 42 -17.96 4.00 -10.00
C ASN A 42 -17.04 3.30 -8.99
N THR A 43 -15.84 3.81 -8.71
CA THR A 43 -14.88 3.16 -7.79
C THR A 43 -15.51 2.77 -6.45
N LEU A 44 -16.15 3.73 -5.77
CA LEU A 44 -16.74 3.48 -4.45
C LEU A 44 -17.85 2.43 -4.50
N SER A 45 -18.76 2.52 -5.49
CA SER A 45 -19.85 1.55 -5.65
C SER A 45 -19.34 0.16 -5.98
N ALA A 46 -18.32 0.03 -6.83
CA ALA A 46 -17.70 -1.24 -7.16
C ALA A 46 -17.06 -1.92 -5.93
N VAL A 47 -16.37 -1.16 -5.07
CA VAL A 47 -15.77 -1.69 -3.83
C VAL A 47 -16.85 -2.12 -2.83
N ILE A 48 -17.96 -1.38 -2.72
CA ILE A 48 -19.08 -1.74 -1.87
C ILE A 48 -19.73 -3.04 -2.37
N GLU A 49 -19.99 -3.16 -3.68
CA GLU A 49 -20.53 -4.37 -4.29
C GLU A 49 -19.62 -5.58 -4.09
N TYR A 50 -18.29 -5.38 -4.25
CA TYR A 50 -17.31 -6.43 -3.96
C TYR A 50 -17.42 -6.91 -2.52
N LYS A 51 -17.50 -6.01 -1.54
CA LYS A 51 -17.69 -6.35 -0.13
C LYS A 51 -18.98 -7.14 0.12
N GLU A 52 -20.08 -6.74 -0.54
CA GLU A 52 -21.38 -7.39 -0.37
C GLU A 52 -21.42 -8.80 -0.95
N THR A 53 -20.70 -9.05 -2.03
CA THR A 53 -20.62 -10.35 -2.70
C THR A 53 -19.56 -11.27 -2.11
N HIS A 54 -18.59 -10.75 -1.33
CA HIS A 54 -17.49 -11.48 -0.69
C HIS A 54 -17.50 -11.32 0.83
N LYS A 55 -18.56 -11.82 1.48
CA LYS A 55 -18.82 -11.64 2.92
C LYS A 55 -17.75 -12.22 3.84
N ASP A 56 -17.00 -13.21 3.38
CA ASP A 56 -15.88 -13.85 4.08
C ASP A 56 -14.56 -13.08 3.95
N PHE A 57 -14.51 -12.08 3.06
CA PHE A 57 -13.32 -11.26 2.88
C PHE A 57 -13.28 -10.13 3.93
N PRO A 58 -12.15 -9.95 4.67
CA PRO A 58 -12.10 -9.03 5.82
C PRO A 58 -11.99 -7.55 5.39
N LEU A 59 -12.89 -7.08 4.53
CA LEU A 59 -12.90 -5.77 3.91
C LEU A 59 -13.72 -4.74 4.71
N THR A 60 -13.09 -3.62 5.04
CA THR A 60 -13.77 -2.42 5.50
C THR A 60 -13.61 -1.31 4.47
N VAL A 61 -14.72 -0.63 4.14
CA VAL A 61 -14.76 0.44 3.13
C VAL A 61 -15.09 1.76 3.82
N TYR A 62 -14.28 2.77 3.51
CA TYR A 62 -14.47 4.16 3.94
C TYR A 62 -14.58 5.08 2.72
N SER A 63 -15.17 6.24 2.88
CA SER A 63 -15.16 7.31 1.89
C SER A 63 -14.85 8.66 2.56
N ASN A 64 -14.01 9.46 1.91
CA ASN A 64 -13.74 10.83 2.33
C ASN A 64 -14.82 11.82 1.85
N GLY A 65 -15.69 11.41 0.92
CA GLY A 65 -16.72 12.24 0.32
C GLY A 65 -16.20 13.36 -0.61
N LYS A 66 -14.91 13.65 -0.56
CA LYS A 66 -14.18 14.58 -1.44
C LYS A 66 -12.71 14.19 -1.51
N ASN A 67 -12.02 14.60 -2.57
CA ASN A 67 -10.59 14.35 -2.71
C ASN A 67 -9.80 15.18 -1.68
N LEU A 68 -9.09 14.47 -0.77
CA LEU A 68 -8.20 15.04 0.23
C LEU A 68 -6.72 14.87 -0.15
N GLY A 69 -6.45 14.03 -1.16
CA GLY A 69 -5.12 13.64 -1.59
C GLY A 69 -4.61 12.36 -0.91
N LEU A 70 -3.67 11.69 -1.60
CA LEU A 70 -3.12 10.40 -1.20
C LEU A 70 -2.65 10.37 0.26
N TYR A 71 -1.89 11.36 0.67
CA TYR A 71 -1.22 11.34 1.98
C TYR A 71 -2.17 11.60 3.15
N ALA A 72 -3.17 12.47 2.97
CA ALA A 72 -4.24 12.64 3.94
C ALA A 72 -5.07 11.35 4.08
N THR A 73 -5.39 10.72 2.95
CA THR A 73 -6.11 9.44 2.91
C THR A 73 -5.32 8.32 3.58
N MET A 74 -3.99 8.27 3.39
CA MET A 74 -3.12 7.32 4.08
C MET A 74 -3.06 7.55 5.59
N ASN A 75 -2.98 8.80 6.06
CA ASN A 75 -3.00 9.10 7.49
C ASN A 75 -4.30 8.63 8.15
N LEU A 76 -5.44 8.78 7.47
CA LEU A 76 -6.73 8.28 7.95
C LEU A 76 -6.75 6.74 7.99
N LEU A 77 -6.25 6.06 6.95
CA LEU A 77 -6.14 4.60 6.94
C LEU A 77 -5.24 4.07 8.07
N LEU A 78 -4.09 4.73 8.30
CA LEU A 78 -3.18 4.37 9.40
C LEU A 78 -3.84 4.54 10.78
N ALA A 79 -4.68 5.56 10.96
CA ALA A 79 -5.40 5.78 12.19
C ALA A 79 -6.44 4.68 12.45
N ASP A 80 -7.10 4.18 11.40
CA ASP A 80 -8.13 3.14 11.48
C ASP A 80 -7.55 1.71 11.57
N ALA A 81 -6.28 1.50 11.17
CA ALA A 81 -5.61 0.21 11.15
C ALA A 81 -5.48 -0.41 12.54
N LYS A 82 -5.82 -1.71 12.68
CA LYS A 82 -5.78 -2.47 13.93
C LYS A 82 -4.68 -3.54 13.94
N GLY A 83 -4.09 -3.82 12.78
CA GLY A 83 -3.03 -4.80 12.66
C GLY A 83 -1.75 -4.38 13.39
N GLU A 84 -1.00 -5.38 13.87
CA GLU A 84 0.34 -5.15 14.42
C GLU A 84 1.29 -4.54 13.38
N TYR A 85 1.16 -5.01 12.12
CA TYR A 85 1.86 -4.47 10.96
C TYR A 85 0.87 -3.82 10.00
N PHE A 86 1.36 -2.93 9.15
CA PHE A 86 0.58 -2.45 8.01
C PHE A 86 1.38 -2.52 6.71
N HIS A 87 0.66 -2.63 5.61
CA HIS A 87 1.19 -2.54 4.26
C HIS A 87 0.32 -1.57 3.46
N GLN A 88 0.93 -0.53 2.87
CA GLN A 88 0.25 0.29 1.86
C GLN A 88 0.23 -0.49 0.55
N HIS A 89 -0.95 -0.80 0.06
CA HIS A 89 -1.16 -1.43 -1.23
C HIS A 89 -1.79 -0.43 -2.20
N ASN A 90 -1.12 -0.14 -3.30
CA ASN A 90 -1.67 0.78 -4.29
C ASN A 90 -2.83 0.10 -5.04
N SER A 91 -3.89 0.84 -5.31
CA SER A 91 -5.11 0.31 -5.94
C SER A 91 -4.93 -0.11 -7.41
N ASP A 92 -3.84 0.29 -8.05
CA ASP A 92 -3.52 -0.06 -9.44
C ASP A 92 -2.52 -1.23 -9.59
N ASP A 93 -2.02 -1.73 -8.47
CA ASP A 93 -1.09 -2.86 -8.39
C ASP A 93 -1.80 -4.14 -7.92
N TYR A 94 -1.10 -5.26 -7.85
CA TYR A 94 -1.59 -6.50 -7.26
C TYR A 94 -0.45 -7.32 -6.66
N VAL A 95 -0.77 -8.32 -5.86
CA VAL A 95 0.24 -9.19 -5.24
C VAL A 95 0.11 -10.63 -5.73
N ASP A 96 1.23 -11.38 -5.68
CA ASP A 96 1.17 -12.82 -5.72
C ASP A 96 0.58 -13.32 -4.40
N THR A 97 -0.63 -13.84 -4.44
CA THR A 97 -1.43 -14.21 -3.27
C THR A 97 -0.71 -15.19 -2.34
N GLN A 98 0.00 -16.19 -2.91
CA GLN A 98 0.71 -17.18 -2.13
C GLN A 98 1.95 -16.60 -1.45
N VAL A 99 2.80 -15.93 -2.22
CA VAL A 99 4.04 -15.33 -1.69
C VAL A 99 3.72 -14.23 -0.68
N TYR A 100 2.66 -13.48 -0.92
CA TYR A 100 2.21 -12.44 0.01
C TYR A 100 1.71 -13.04 1.34
N SER A 101 1.00 -14.18 1.28
CA SER A 101 0.61 -14.93 2.48
C SER A 101 1.83 -15.43 3.27
N GLU A 102 2.85 -15.94 2.59
CA GLU A 102 4.11 -16.35 3.22
C GLU A 102 4.83 -15.18 3.90
N LEU A 103 4.81 -13.99 3.29
CA LEU A 103 5.37 -12.76 3.91
C LEU A 103 4.62 -12.39 5.19
N ILE A 104 3.29 -12.52 5.22
CA ILE A 104 2.50 -12.29 6.43
C ILE A 104 2.88 -13.28 7.52
N ASP A 105 3.14 -14.55 7.18
CA ASP A 105 3.60 -15.56 8.15
C ASP A 105 4.96 -15.22 8.77
N MET A 106 5.84 -14.54 8.02
CA MET A 106 7.15 -14.10 8.48
C MET A 106 7.10 -12.92 9.48
N LEU A 107 5.99 -12.18 9.56
CA LEU A 107 5.88 -10.98 10.40
C LEU A 107 5.97 -11.37 11.89
N ASP A 108 7.16 -11.23 12.47
CA ASP A 108 7.41 -11.47 13.89
C ASP A 108 8.72 -10.82 14.35
N GLY A 109 8.65 -9.95 15.34
CA GLY A 109 9.81 -9.38 16.03
C GLY A 109 10.73 -8.49 15.19
N MET A 110 10.27 -8.00 14.02
CA MET A 110 10.96 -7.01 13.19
C MET A 110 10.17 -5.69 13.16
N ASP A 111 10.81 -4.60 12.71
CA ASP A 111 10.13 -3.32 12.50
C ASP A 111 9.68 -3.16 11.05
N VAL A 112 10.48 -3.69 10.11
CA VAL A 112 10.23 -3.60 8.66
C VAL A 112 10.54 -4.94 8.00
N LEU A 113 9.60 -5.47 7.21
CA LEU A 113 9.82 -6.59 6.28
C LEU A 113 9.70 -6.07 4.86
N THR A 114 10.73 -6.23 4.03
CA THR A 114 10.70 -5.75 2.64
C THR A 114 10.06 -6.75 1.69
N ILE A 115 9.55 -6.24 0.58
CA ILE A 115 8.93 -6.99 -0.51
C ILE A 115 9.65 -6.60 -1.80
N ASP A 116 10.15 -7.58 -2.54
CA ASP A 116 10.67 -7.34 -3.88
C ASP A 116 9.49 -7.19 -4.85
N LEU A 117 9.67 -6.35 -5.86
CA LEU A 117 8.61 -6.10 -6.83
C LEU A 117 9.01 -6.54 -8.24
N ARG A 118 8.00 -6.84 -9.06
CA ARG A 118 8.11 -7.10 -10.48
C ARG A 118 7.34 -6.04 -11.25
N ILE A 119 7.92 -5.49 -12.30
CA ILE A 119 7.27 -4.53 -13.18
C ILE A 119 6.69 -5.21 -14.45
N ASN A 120 5.93 -4.47 -15.24
CA ASN A 120 5.15 -5.00 -16.37
C ASN A 120 5.97 -5.72 -17.46
N ASP A 121 7.25 -5.35 -17.65
CA ASP A 121 8.16 -6.02 -18.60
C ASP A 121 8.78 -7.31 -18.03
N GLY A 122 8.42 -7.68 -16.80
CA GLY A 122 8.93 -8.87 -16.11
C GLY A 122 10.19 -8.64 -15.28
N ALA A 123 10.82 -7.46 -15.36
CA ALA A 123 12.01 -7.17 -14.57
C ALA A 123 11.71 -7.17 -13.06
N VAL A 124 12.60 -7.76 -12.30
CA VAL A 124 12.53 -7.79 -10.84
C VAL A 124 13.35 -6.63 -10.26
N TRP A 125 12.73 -5.90 -9.36
CA TRP A 125 13.36 -4.83 -8.60
C TRP A 125 13.53 -5.28 -7.14
N PRO A 126 14.72 -5.81 -6.79
CA PRO A 126 14.97 -6.26 -5.43
C PRO A 126 15.09 -5.08 -4.46
N VAL A 127 14.60 -5.29 -3.24
CA VAL A 127 14.71 -4.33 -2.12
C VAL A 127 15.69 -4.92 -1.10
N ASN A 128 16.93 -4.44 -1.12
CA ASN A 128 18.00 -4.88 -0.21
C ASN A 128 18.97 -3.73 0.09
N GLU A 129 19.96 -3.96 0.94
CA GLU A 129 20.93 -2.94 1.35
C GLU A 129 21.66 -2.30 0.17
N SER A 130 21.98 -3.07 -0.86
CA SER A 130 22.77 -2.58 -2.01
C SER A 130 21.96 -1.70 -2.97
N THR A 131 20.63 -1.84 -3.00
CA THR A 131 19.78 -1.12 -3.96
C THR A 131 19.30 0.23 -3.46
N ASN A 132 19.40 0.49 -2.15
CA ASN A 132 18.87 1.70 -1.50
C ASN A 132 17.36 1.98 -1.77
N ARG A 133 16.62 0.98 -2.28
CA ARG A 133 15.19 1.14 -2.61
C ARG A 133 14.29 1.24 -1.40
N ILE A 134 14.80 0.98 -0.22
CA ILE A 134 14.08 1.16 1.05
C ILE A 134 13.57 2.61 1.23
N HIS A 135 14.19 3.59 0.57
CA HIS A 135 13.77 4.98 0.57
C HIS A 135 12.62 5.27 -0.41
N CYS A 136 12.36 4.36 -1.36
CA CYS A 136 11.32 4.52 -2.37
C CYS A 136 9.93 4.18 -1.81
N ALA A 137 9.00 3.86 -2.67
CA ALA A 137 7.58 3.65 -2.40
C ALA A 137 7.23 2.86 -1.11
N GLN A 138 6.08 3.15 -0.52
CA GLN A 138 5.58 2.45 0.68
C GLN A 138 5.17 1.00 0.40
N ALA A 139 4.72 0.71 -0.83
CA ALA A 139 4.19 -0.60 -1.21
C ALA A 139 5.22 -1.75 -1.17
N ILE A 140 6.49 -1.46 -0.94
CA ILE A 140 7.56 -2.46 -0.91
C ILE A 140 7.86 -2.99 0.50
N ARG A 141 6.97 -2.81 1.47
CA ARG A 141 7.23 -3.25 2.84
C ARG A 141 6.00 -3.38 3.71
N PHE A 142 6.09 -4.30 4.67
CA PHE A 142 5.29 -4.25 5.89
C PHE A 142 6.06 -3.47 6.96
N ILE A 143 5.35 -2.65 7.74
CA ILE A 143 5.92 -1.84 8.82
C ILE A 143 5.15 -2.13 10.10
N ARG A 144 5.86 -2.37 11.21
CA ARG A 144 5.25 -2.52 12.53
C ARG A 144 4.67 -1.18 12.98
N LYS A 145 3.37 -1.17 13.25
CA LYS A 145 2.62 0.07 13.51
C LYS A 145 3.15 0.82 14.73
N GLU A 146 3.42 0.12 15.81
CA GLU A 146 3.97 0.71 17.03
C GLU A 146 5.33 1.40 16.80
N PHE A 147 6.18 0.82 15.93
CA PHE A 147 7.49 1.38 15.62
C PHE A 147 7.42 2.77 14.98
N VAL A 148 6.37 3.05 14.21
CA VAL A 148 6.17 4.35 13.55
C VAL A 148 5.15 5.23 14.27
N ASP A 149 4.81 4.92 15.52
CA ASP A 149 3.86 5.73 16.28
C ASP A 149 4.25 7.21 16.27
N GLY A 150 3.27 8.08 16.03
CA GLY A 150 3.43 9.51 15.88
C GLY A 150 3.98 9.99 14.53
N LEU A 151 4.48 9.11 13.64
CA LEU A 151 4.82 9.50 12.27
C LEU A 151 3.56 9.70 11.43
N LYS A 152 3.59 10.74 10.58
CA LYS A 152 2.52 11.04 9.63
C LYS A 152 3.11 11.45 8.28
N PHE A 153 2.39 11.11 7.22
CA PHE A 153 2.67 11.71 5.91
C PHE A 153 2.36 13.21 5.95
N ASN A 154 3.19 14.00 5.29
CA ASN A 154 2.90 15.43 5.11
C ASN A 154 1.78 15.61 4.09
N GLU A 155 0.60 15.95 4.55
CA GLU A 155 -0.62 16.08 3.73
C GLU A 155 -0.58 17.28 2.76
N HIS A 156 0.29 18.26 3.02
CA HIS A 156 0.44 19.43 2.15
C HIS A 156 1.35 19.17 0.94
N MET A 157 2.06 18.05 0.94
CA MET A 157 2.89 17.66 -0.20
C MET A 157 2.05 16.96 -1.27
N LYS A 158 2.25 17.37 -2.52
CA LYS A 158 1.65 16.69 -3.67
C LYS A 158 2.44 15.45 -4.10
N ALA A 159 3.69 15.36 -3.66
CA ALA A 159 4.64 14.36 -4.09
C ALA A 159 5.74 14.14 -3.06
N ALA A 160 6.37 12.95 -3.10
CA ALA A 160 7.53 12.58 -2.29
C ALA A 160 7.32 12.60 -0.76
N ALA A 161 6.09 12.75 -0.25
CA ALA A 161 5.86 12.63 1.20
C ALA A 161 6.15 11.21 1.72
N ASP A 162 6.08 10.20 0.86
CA ASP A 162 6.54 8.84 1.13
C ASP A 162 8.06 8.77 1.35
N TRP A 163 8.85 9.51 0.57
CA TRP A 163 10.29 9.62 0.78
C TRP A 163 10.62 10.21 2.16
N TYR A 164 10.03 11.34 2.51
CA TYR A 164 10.27 11.97 3.81
C TYR A 164 9.79 11.13 4.98
N TYR A 165 8.64 10.49 4.84
CA TYR A 165 8.15 9.53 5.84
C TYR A 165 9.15 8.38 6.05
N ASN A 166 9.72 7.85 4.96
CA ASN A 166 10.73 6.79 5.04
C ASN A 166 12.02 7.26 5.68
N GLU A 167 12.49 8.46 5.35
CA GLU A 167 13.66 9.07 6.00
C GLU A 167 13.46 9.18 7.52
N ASP A 168 12.29 9.65 7.96
CA ASP A 168 12.00 9.79 9.38
C ASP A 168 11.84 8.44 10.08
N MET A 169 11.28 7.45 9.40
CA MET A 169 11.23 6.08 9.88
C MET A 169 12.64 5.49 10.02
N LEU A 170 13.51 5.65 9.03
CA LEU A 170 14.87 5.09 9.03
C LEU A 170 15.77 5.75 10.08
N LYS A 171 15.58 7.04 10.41
CA LYS A 171 16.26 7.71 11.52
C LYS A 171 16.00 7.06 12.88
N ARG A 172 14.93 6.29 13.02
CA ARG A 172 14.61 5.51 14.23
C ARG A 172 15.41 4.20 14.34
N ASN A 173 16.29 3.91 13.35
CA ASN A 173 17.13 2.71 13.31
C ASN A 173 16.32 1.39 13.38
N PRO A 174 15.38 1.14 12.43
CA PRO A 174 14.53 -0.04 12.44
C PRO A 174 15.30 -1.35 12.30
N LYS A 175 14.80 -2.42 12.92
CA LYS A 175 15.19 -3.79 12.59
C LYS A 175 14.55 -4.19 11.27
N ILE A 176 15.33 -4.15 10.18
CA ILE A 176 14.87 -4.46 8.82
C ILE A 176 15.19 -5.92 8.50
N VAL A 177 14.21 -6.64 7.95
CA VAL A 177 14.39 -7.95 7.34
C VAL A 177 14.12 -7.83 5.84
N TYR A 178 15.12 -8.16 5.04
CA TYR A 178 15.01 -8.21 3.58
C TYR A 178 14.53 -9.60 3.17
N SER A 179 13.28 -9.69 2.69
CA SER A 179 12.67 -11.01 2.43
C SER A 179 13.27 -11.72 1.21
N GLY A 180 13.74 -10.96 0.21
CA GLY A 180 14.14 -11.49 -1.09
C GLY A 180 13.00 -12.15 -1.88
N LYS A 181 11.74 -11.94 -1.46
CA LYS A 181 10.56 -12.54 -2.08
C LYS A 181 9.86 -11.54 -3.01
N VAL A 182 9.65 -11.94 -4.26
CA VAL A 182 8.92 -11.16 -5.27
C VAL A 182 7.43 -11.41 -5.09
N ALA A 183 6.75 -10.54 -4.38
CA ALA A 183 5.32 -10.66 -4.12
C ALA A 183 4.50 -9.51 -4.70
N TYR A 184 5.10 -8.38 -5.04
CA TYR A 184 4.39 -7.19 -5.50
C TYR A 184 4.52 -7.00 -7.00
N MET A 185 3.37 -6.95 -7.69
CA MET A 185 3.29 -6.74 -9.14
C MET A 185 2.98 -5.27 -9.38
N TYR A 186 4.04 -4.50 -9.64
CA TYR A 186 3.97 -3.06 -9.84
C TYR A 186 3.56 -2.75 -11.27
N ASN A 187 2.40 -2.13 -11.44
CA ASN A 187 1.84 -1.75 -12.73
C ASN A 187 2.58 -0.53 -13.31
N TYR A 188 3.84 -0.75 -13.71
CA TYR A 188 4.74 0.27 -14.23
C TYR A 188 5.47 -0.22 -15.50
N PRO A 189 5.62 0.61 -16.56
CA PRO A 189 5.00 1.94 -16.68
C PRO A 189 3.50 1.85 -16.93
N ARG A 190 2.74 2.81 -16.39
CA ARG A 190 1.30 2.94 -16.64
C ARG A 190 0.97 4.40 -17.01
N GLU A 191 0.24 4.58 -18.11
CA GLU A 191 -0.27 5.89 -18.51
C GLU A 191 -1.24 6.43 -17.45
N GLY A 192 -1.15 7.72 -17.14
CA GLY A 192 -1.97 8.35 -16.11
C GLY A 192 -1.57 8.08 -14.65
N SER A 193 -0.53 7.26 -14.39
CA SER A 193 0.02 7.14 -13.04
C SER A 193 0.70 8.44 -12.58
N LEU A 194 0.76 8.68 -11.26
CA LEU A 194 1.45 9.87 -10.73
C LEU A 194 2.90 9.97 -11.22
N VAL A 195 3.61 8.85 -11.32
CA VAL A 195 4.99 8.79 -11.84
C VAL A 195 5.02 9.19 -13.32
N ASN A 196 4.09 8.68 -14.13
CA ASN A 196 4.00 9.02 -15.55
C ASN A 196 3.61 10.50 -15.77
N LEU A 197 2.64 11.01 -15.01
CA LEU A 197 2.21 12.39 -15.10
C LEU A 197 3.33 13.38 -14.72
N ARG A 198 4.16 13.04 -13.72
CA ARG A 198 5.35 13.82 -13.37
C ARG A 198 6.40 13.77 -14.47
N ALA A 199 6.74 12.58 -14.97
CA ALA A 199 7.72 12.43 -16.05
C ALA A 199 7.35 13.23 -17.30
N ARG A 200 6.05 13.46 -17.52
CA ARG A 200 5.49 14.28 -18.61
C ARG A 200 5.33 15.77 -18.25
N GLY A 201 5.66 16.18 -17.02
CA GLY A 201 5.51 17.56 -16.56
C GLY A 201 4.05 18.03 -16.42
N ILE A 202 3.09 17.12 -16.35
CA ILE A 202 1.65 17.42 -16.22
C ILE A 202 1.30 17.82 -14.80
N ILE A 203 1.99 17.22 -13.82
CA ILE A 203 1.91 17.60 -12.40
C ILE A 203 3.30 17.99 -11.91
N GLY A 204 3.37 19.06 -11.11
CA GLY A 204 4.63 19.54 -10.51
C GLY A 204 5.19 18.59 -9.43
N GLU A 205 6.43 18.85 -9.05
CA GLU A 205 7.11 18.18 -7.94
C GLU A 205 6.39 18.40 -6.60
#